data_4cc0a50c7d3392b11fd15a21793f84b9
#
_entry.id   4cc0a50c7d3392b11fd15a21793f84b9
#
_cell.length_a   1.000
_cell.length_b   1.000
_cell.length_c   1.000
_cell.angle_alpha   90.00
_cell.angle_beta   90.00
_cell.angle_gamma   90.00
#
_symmetry.space_group_name_H-M   'P 1'
#
loop_
_entity.id
_entity.type
_entity.pdbx_description
1 polymer ?
#
loop_
_entity_poly.entity_id
_entity_poly.type
_entity_poly.pdbx_seq_one_letter_code
_entity_poly.pdbx_strand_id
1 'polypeptide(L)'
;VYFVNWQREVTVEEWSGQKVVVKRNKSTKEFHEFLIIYAYSLISMLLVHPSAPQALSETMRNEGRSMRNALKNIGISTPELISISNADLVEEYIEGGDLYRALASGGDSALANAAGRLTGRFHRAGYAFVDNKAQNYLVRGDSLVRTDLGFIKKSRSSYSRSMDIGSFLASVMDIGRYRQVEKAFYDGYLSEAGSGFTYLSLIIRNALSLGFSSDTKATFRNMLLNSSRLTIV
;
A
#
# COMPACT_ATOMS: atom_id res chain seq x y z
N VAL A 1 6.18 17.07 -18.34
CA VAL A 1 5.47 16.08 -17.51
C VAL A 1 6.42 15.65 -16.42
N TYR A 2 6.20 16.10 -15.19
CA TYR A 2 7.02 15.70 -14.05
C TYR A 2 6.51 14.35 -13.55
N PHE A 3 7.20 13.27 -13.85
CA PHE A 3 6.93 11.97 -13.26
C PHE A 3 7.48 11.95 -11.84
N VAL A 4 6.60 11.77 -10.88
CA VAL A 4 6.99 11.62 -9.48
C VAL A 4 7.64 10.26 -9.29
N ASN A 5 8.81 10.26 -8.67
CA ASN A 5 9.45 9.01 -8.27
C ASN A 5 8.75 8.48 -7.02
N TRP A 6 7.90 7.46 -7.19
CA TRP A 6 7.15 6.85 -6.08
C TRP A 6 7.94 5.77 -5.37
N GLN A 7 8.94 5.24 -6.03
CA GLN A 7 9.75 4.19 -5.43
C GLN A 7 10.86 4.82 -4.60
N ARG A 8 10.95 4.35 -3.37
CA ARG A 8 12.00 4.67 -2.44
C ARG A 8 12.89 3.46 -2.27
N GLU A 9 14.17 3.69 -2.14
CA GLU A 9 15.08 2.71 -1.59
C GLU A 9 14.84 2.62 -0.09
N VAL A 10 14.57 1.41 0.40
CA VAL A 10 14.31 1.15 1.81
C VAL A 10 15.45 0.31 2.36
N THR A 11 16.16 0.86 3.33
CA THR A 11 17.27 0.18 4.03
C THR A 11 17.00 0.12 5.52
N VAL A 12 17.52 -0.92 6.18
CA VAL A 12 17.57 -0.99 7.64
C VAL A 12 18.97 -0.62 8.05
N GLU A 13 19.11 0.39 8.89
CA GLU A 13 20.37 0.90 9.39
C GLU A 13 20.40 0.85 10.91
N GLU A 14 21.60 0.94 11.49
CA GLU A 14 21.77 1.03 12.95
C GLU A 14 22.22 2.43 13.32
N TRP A 15 21.40 3.14 14.10
CA TRP A 15 21.69 4.48 14.58
C TRP A 15 21.72 4.49 16.12
N SER A 16 22.87 4.81 16.69
CA SER A 16 23.06 4.83 18.16
C SER A 16 22.62 3.54 18.87
N GLY A 17 22.91 2.38 18.26
CA GLY A 17 22.54 1.08 18.81
C GLY A 17 21.07 0.67 18.62
N GLN A 18 20.29 1.42 17.84
CA GLN A 18 18.91 1.08 17.50
C GLN A 18 18.74 0.88 16.00
N LYS A 19 17.97 -0.14 15.61
CA LYS A 19 17.60 -0.34 14.22
C LYS A 19 16.57 0.70 13.79
N VAL A 20 16.80 1.29 12.64
CA VAL A 20 15.88 2.26 12.01
C VAL A 20 15.63 1.89 10.55
N VAL A 21 14.50 2.30 10.02
CA VAL A 21 14.18 2.20 8.59
C VAL A 21 14.47 3.55 7.93
N VAL A 22 15.35 3.53 6.93
CA VAL A 22 15.66 4.70 6.12
C VAL A 22 15.05 4.53 4.73
N LYS A 23 14.21 5.47 4.34
CA LYS A 23 13.55 5.52 3.03
C LYS A 23 14.11 6.69 2.24
N ARG A 24 14.89 6.41 1.18
CA ARG A 24 15.52 7.42 0.31
C ARG A 24 14.80 7.50 -1.02
N ASN A 25 14.64 8.69 -1.56
CA ASN A 25 14.11 8.85 -2.90
C ASN A 25 15.16 8.36 -3.92
N LYS A 26 14.77 7.44 -4.80
CA LYS A 26 15.64 7.00 -5.90
C LYS A 26 15.85 8.15 -6.88
N SER A 27 17.10 8.38 -7.26
CA SER A 27 17.48 9.41 -8.24
C SER A 27 17.13 9.02 -9.67
N THR A 28 17.12 7.72 -9.98
CA THR A 28 16.86 7.17 -11.32
C THR A 28 15.78 6.12 -11.27
N LYS A 29 14.90 6.12 -12.29
CA LYS A 29 13.87 5.09 -12.49
C LYS A 29 14.40 4.06 -13.47
N GLU A 30 14.15 2.80 -13.19
CA GLU A 30 14.30 1.75 -14.17
C GLU A 30 13.13 1.77 -15.17
N PHE A 31 13.37 1.39 -16.41
CA PHE A 31 12.38 1.47 -17.49
C PHE A 31 11.10 0.69 -17.18
N HIS A 32 11.19 -0.45 -16.49
CA HIS A 32 10.02 -1.23 -16.09
C HIS A 32 9.15 -0.52 -15.04
N GLU A 33 9.73 0.29 -14.15
CA GLU A 33 8.99 1.12 -13.18
C GLU A 33 8.14 2.17 -13.91
N PHE A 34 8.68 2.72 -14.98
CA PHE A 34 7.99 3.68 -15.85
C PHE A 34 6.77 3.04 -16.52
N LEU A 35 6.91 1.82 -17.04
CA LEU A 35 5.82 1.09 -17.67
C LEU A 35 4.70 0.73 -16.69
N ILE A 36 5.03 0.34 -15.47
CA ILE A 36 4.03 0.05 -14.41
C ILE A 36 3.24 1.32 -14.08
N ILE A 37 3.90 2.46 -13.93
CA ILE A 37 3.24 3.74 -13.66
C ILE A 37 2.33 4.13 -14.82
N TYR A 38 2.78 3.92 -16.06
CA TYR A 38 2.00 4.21 -17.25
C TYR A 38 0.77 3.32 -17.38
N ALA A 39 0.94 2.00 -17.16
CA ALA A 39 -0.16 1.04 -17.13
C ALA A 39 -1.17 1.35 -16.03
N TYR A 40 -0.70 1.70 -14.83
CA TYR A 40 -1.56 2.12 -13.72
C TYR A 40 -2.36 3.39 -14.07
N SER A 41 -1.71 4.38 -14.67
CA SER A 41 -2.36 5.61 -15.11
C SER A 41 -3.41 5.34 -16.19
N LEU A 42 -3.11 4.45 -17.13
CA LEU A 42 -4.04 4.05 -18.20
C LEU A 42 -5.27 3.32 -17.62
N ILE A 43 -5.06 2.38 -16.70
CA ILE A 43 -6.15 1.66 -16.02
C ILE A 43 -7.00 2.63 -15.19
N SER A 44 -6.39 3.59 -14.50
CA SER A 44 -7.10 4.62 -13.75
C SER A 44 -7.95 5.52 -14.65
N MET A 45 -7.46 5.84 -15.85
CA MET A 45 -8.22 6.59 -16.86
C MET A 45 -9.41 5.78 -17.40
N LEU A 46 -9.23 4.49 -17.66
CA LEU A 46 -10.30 3.60 -18.11
C LEU A 46 -11.40 3.41 -17.05
N LEU A 47 -11.06 3.52 -15.78
CA LEU A 47 -12.00 3.47 -14.65
C LEU A 47 -12.63 4.83 -14.30
N VAL A 48 -12.51 5.84 -15.19
CA VAL A 48 -13.15 7.18 -15.07
C VAL A 48 -12.64 8.04 -13.91
N HIS A 49 -11.57 7.66 -13.24
CA HIS A 49 -10.94 8.48 -12.20
C HIS A 49 -9.43 8.61 -12.43
N PRO A 50 -8.98 9.61 -13.19
CA PRO A 50 -7.56 9.86 -13.34
C PRO A 50 -6.99 10.24 -11.97
N SER A 51 -6.33 9.30 -11.31
CA SER A 51 -5.49 9.63 -10.17
C SER A 51 -4.20 10.21 -10.73
N ALA A 52 -4.11 11.54 -10.77
CA ALA A 52 -2.84 12.17 -11.02
C ALA A 52 -1.84 11.71 -9.94
N PRO A 53 -0.59 11.39 -10.33
CA PRO A 53 0.45 11.11 -9.36
C PRO A 53 0.54 12.26 -8.36
N GLN A 54 0.62 11.97 -7.08
CA GLN A 54 0.82 13.00 -6.07
C GLN A 54 2.18 13.67 -6.27
N ALA A 55 2.26 14.97 -6.01
CA ALA A 55 3.53 15.66 -5.95
C ALA A 55 4.39 15.10 -4.80
N LEU A 56 5.71 15.08 -4.98
CA LEU A 56 6.64 14.63 -3.92
C LEU A 56 6.41 15.37 -2.61
N SER A 57 6.16 16.70 -2.68
CA SER A 57 5.86 17.52 -1.51
C SER A 57 4.60 17.07 -0.75
N GLU A 58 3.58 16.61 -1.46
CA GLU A 58 2.36 16.07 -0.85
C GLU A 58 2.63 14.72 -0.18
N THR A 59 3.37 13.84 -0.85
CA THR A 59 3.81 12.56 -0.29
C THR A 59 4.62 12.76 0.99
N MET A 60 5.59 13.68 0.99
CA MET A 60 6.41 13.98 2.16
C MET A 60 5.59 14.61 3.29
N ARG A 61 4.61 15.47 2.96
CA ARG A 61 3.69 16.03 3.96
C ARG A 61 2.86 14.94 4.63
N ASN A 62 2.37 13.95 3.86
CA ASN A 62 1.60 12.84 4.39
C ASN A 62 2.44 11.91 5.28
N GLU A 63 3.72 11.78 5.00
CA GLU A 63 4.67 11.03 5.86
C GLU A 63 5.05 11.80 7.13
N GLY A 64 4.74 13.08 7.21
CA GLY A 64 5.13 13.95 8.31
C GLY A 64 4.34 13.74 9.59
N ARG A 65 4.78 14.41 10.65
CA ARG A 65 4.21 14.34 12.01
C ARG A 65 2.72 14.67 12.07
N SER A 66 2.26 15.62 11.26
CA SER A 66 0.84 16.03 11.26
C SER A 66 -0.10 14.90 10.88
N MET A 67 0.22 14.15 9.83
CA MET A 67 -0.59 12.99 9.41
C MET A 67 -0.51 11.85 10.43
N ARG A 68 0.68 11.56 10.98
CA ARG A 68 0.85 10.53 12.04
C ARG A 68 0.01 10.87 13.29
N ASN A 69 -0.03 12.13 13.68
CA ASN A 69 -0.90 12.58 14.77
C ASN A 69 -2.38 12.45 14.43
N ALA A 70 -2.78 12.79 13.21
CA ALA A 70 -4.16 12.59 12.75
C ALA A 70 -4.56 11.11 12.76
N LEU A 71 -3.69 10.21 12.34
CA LEU A 71 -3.88 8.76 12.38
C LEU A 71 -4.00 8.26 13.83
N LYS A 72 -3.10 8.69 14.70
CA LYS A 72 -3.13 8.33 16.13
C LYS A 72 -4.45 8.73 16.79
N ASN A 73 -5.00 9.90 16.47
CA ASN A 73 -6.27 10.39 17.00
C ASN A 73 -7.48 9.54 16.63
N ILE A 74 -7.39 8.78 15.55
CA ILE A 74 -8.43 7.83 15.12
C ILE A 74 -8.05 6.36 15.44
N GLY A 75 -7.04 6.15 16.28
CA GLY A 75 -6.63 4.84 16.77
C GLY A 75 -5.85 4.01 15.73
N ILE A 76 -5.11 4.66 14.81
CA ILE A 76 -4.21 4.02 13.86
C ILE A 76 -2.77 4.32 14.27
N SER A 77 -2.04 3.28 14.66
CA SER A 77 -0.62 3.36 14.99
C SER A 77 0.23 3.45 13.73
N THR A 78 1.31 4.23 13.80
CA THR A 78 2.34 4.35 12.76
C THR A 78 3.72 4.17 13.39
N PRO A 79 4.77 3.80 12.63
CA PRO A 79 6.13 3.83 13.16
C PRO A 79 6.46 5.23 13.68
N GLU A 80 7.30 5.34 14.70
CA GLU A 80 7.76 6.63 15.18
C GLU A 80 8.59 7.34 14.10
N LEU A 81 8.32 8.62 13.87
CA LEU A 81 9.09 9.43 12.93
C LEU A 81 10.32 10.00 13.64
N ILE A 82 11.51 9.53 13.26
CA ILE A 82 12.78 9.98 13.81
C ILE A 82 13.21 11.27 13.11
N SER A 83 13.30 11.22 11.77
CA SER A 83 13.61 12.41 10.98
C SER A 83 12.92 12.38 9.61
N ILE A 84 12.73 13.56 9.02
CA ILE A 84 12.20 13.73 7.68
C ILE A 84 12.86 14.94 7.03
N SER A 85 13.30 14.75 5.80
CA SER A 85 13.86 15.80 4.94
C SER A 85 13.18 15.75 3.57
N ASN A 86 13.60 16.58 2.63
CA ASN A 86 13.09 16.52 1.26
C ASN A 86 13.52 15.25 0.51
N ALA A 87 14.57 14.59 0.96
CA ALA A 87 15.15 13.40 0.31
C ALA A 87 14.88 12.10 1.09
N ASP A 88 14.95 12.17 2.41
CA ASP A 88 15.00 11.01 3.28
C ASP A 88 13.90 11.05 4.36
N LEU A 89 13.40 9.87 4.67
CA LEU A 89 12.52 9.61 5.79
C LEU A 89 13.17 8.54 6.67
N VAL A 90 13.31 8.79 7.95
CA VAL A 90 13.80 7.83 8.94
C VAL A 90 12.74 7.57 9.97
N GLU A 91 12.39 6.32 10.15
CA GLU A 91 11.36 5.88 11.08
C GLU A 91 11.77 4.64 11.87
N GLU A 92 11.05 4.38 12.93
CA GLU A 92 11.21 3.21 13.79
C GLU A 92 11.20 1.92 12.98
N TYR A 93 12.10 0.99 13.31
CA TYR A 93 12.09 -0.37 12.80
C TYR A 93 11.13 -1.23 13.63
N ILE A 94 10.20 -1.93 12.96
CA ILE A 94 9.25 -2.86 13.58
C ILE A 94 9.67 -4.29 13.27
N GLU A 95 10.00 -5.08 14.29
CA GLU A 95 10.60 -6.41 14.13
C GLU A 95 9.66 -7.48 13.57
N GLY A 96 8.35 -7.37 13.79
CA GLY A 96 7.36 -8.41 13.45
C GLY A 96 7.13 -8.63 11.95
N GLY A 97 7.81 -7.88 11.09
CA GLY A 97 7.62 -7.97 9.64
C GLY A 97 6.27 -7.42 9.17
N ASP A 98 5.92 -7.71 7.92
CA ASP A 98 4.67 -7.25 7.35
C ASP A 98 3.53 -8.27 7.50
N LEU A 99 2.30 -7.76 7.42
CA LEU A 99 1.07 -8.54 7.58
C LEU A 99 0.93 -9.63 6.49
N TYR A 100 1.38 -9.37 5.25
CA TYR A 100 1.30 -10.37 4.20
C TYR A 100 2.09 -11.61 4.59
N ARG A 101 3.34 -11.44 5.05
CA ARG A 101 4.20 -12.55 5.51
C ARG A 101 3.59 -13.27 6.70
N ALA A 102 3.06 -12.53 7.67
CA ALA A 102 2.39 -13.11 8.84
C ALA A 102 1.19 -13.98 8.42
N LEU A 103 0.35 -13.50 7.50
CA LEU A 103 -0.79 -14.27 6.99
C LEU A 103 -0.36 -15.47 6.13
N ALA A 104 0.65 -15.31 5.28
CA ALA A 104 1.16 -16.37 4.40
C ALA A 104 1.80 -17.52 5.20
N SER A 105 2.48 -17.22 6.32
CA SER A 105 3.09 -18.22 7.21
C SER A 105 2.11 -18.91 8.14
N GLY A 106 0.82 -18.70 7.99
CA GLY A 106 -0.19 -19.34 8.84
C GLY A 106 -0.64 -18.51 10.05
N GLY A 107 -0.25 -17.23 10.15
CA GLY A 107 -0.65 -16.30 11.21
C GLY A 107 -2.17 -16.17 11.39
N ASP A 108 -2.62 -15.71 12.55
CA ASP A 108 -4.03 -15.60 12.88
C ASP A 108 -4.80 -14.67 11.92
N SER A 109 -5.97 -15.11 11.49
CA SER A 109 -6.91 -14.28 10.72
C SER A 109 -7.42 -13.05 11.51
N ALA A 110 -7.24 -13.02 12.83
CA ALA A 110 -7.48 -11.85 13.67
C ALA A 110 -6.69 -10.62 13.21
N LEU A 111 -5.48 -10.82 12.67
CA LEU A 111 -4.69 -9.72 12.07
C LEU A 111 -5.36 -9.15 10.81
N ALA A 112 -5.99 -9.99 9.98
CA ALA A 112 -6.76 -9.51 8.83
C ALA A 112 -8.01 -8.75 9.28
N ASN A 113 -8.68 -9.20 10.35
CA ASN A 113 -9.79 -8.47 10.97
C ASN A 113 -9.32 -7.09 11.48
N ALA A 114 -8.18 -7.03 12.17
CA ALA A 114 -7.60 -5.78 12.62
C ALA A 114 -7.31 -4.82 11.45
N ALA A 115 -6.75 -5.30 10.33
CA ALA A 115 -6.54 -4.50 9.13
C ALA A 115 -7.86 -3.95 8.56
N GLY A 116 -8.91 -4.80 8.53
CA GLY A 116 -10.26 -4.38 8.15
C GLY A 116 -10.78 -3.26 9.05
N ARG A 117 -10.68 -3.41 10.37
CA ARG A 117 -11.07 -2.38 11.35
C ARG A 117 -10.34 -1.06 11.14
N LEU A 118 -9.02 -1.10 10.97
CA LEU A 118 -8.22 0.10 10.69
C LEU A 118 -8.67 0.79 9.39
N THR A 119 -8.89 0.01 8.32
CA THR A 119 -9.41 0.54 7.06
C THR A 119 -10.80 1.16 7.23
N GLY A 120 -11.70 0.51 7.96
CA GLY A 120 -13.04 1.02 8.24
C GLY A 120 -13.04 2.32 9.03
N ARG A 121 -12.22 2.41 10.10
CA ARG A 121 -12.03 3.67 10.86
C ARG A 121 -11.53 4.79 10.00
N PHE A 122 -10.55 4.50 9.15
CA PHE A 122 -9.95 5.48 8.26
C PHE A 122 -10.97 6.05 7.28
N HIS A 123 -11.77 5.18 6.67
CA HIS A 123 -12.86 5.58 5.78
C HIS A 123 -13.96 6.37 6.50
N ARG A 124 -14.29 5.98 7.73
CA ARG A 124 -15.26 6.76 8.57
C ARG A 124 -14.75 8.14 8.88
N ALA A 125 -13.46 8.31 9.12
CA ALA A 125 -12.81 9.58 9.32
C ALA A 125 -12.70 10.44 8.04
N GLY A 126 -13.11 9.92 6.88
CA GLY A 126 -13.11 10.65 5.61
C GLY A 126 -11.79 10.64 4.87
N TYR A 127 -10.98 9.60 5.06
CA TYR A 127 -9.71 9.39 4.38
C TYR A 127 -9.72 8.09 3.56
N ALA A 128 -8.80 7.97 2.63
CA ALA A 128 -8.46 6.74 1.90
C ALA A 128 -6.95 6.58 1.83
N PHE A 129 -6.46 5.34 1.94
CA PHE A 129 -5.03 5.02 1.85
C PHE A 129 -4.51 5.11 0.41
N VAL A 130 -5.36 4.78 -0.56
CA VAL A 130 -5.08 4.67 -2.00
C VAL A 130 -4.18 3.46 -2.34
N ASP A 131 -3.15 3.20 -1.55
CA ASP A 131 -2.28 2.02 -1.64
C ASP A 131 -2.43 1.14 -0.37
N ASN A 132 -3.59 0.50 -0.24
CA ASN A 132 -3.93 -0.31 0.93
C ASN A 132 -3.54 -1.79 0.74
N LYS A 133 -2.26 -2.10 0.79
CA LYS A 133 -1.72 -3.46 0.68
C LYS A 133 -1.42 -4.05 2.06
N ALA A 134 -1.47 -5.37 2.19
CA ALA A 134 -1.09 -6.07 3.42
C ALA A 134 0.38 -5.81 3.80
N GLN A 135 1.27 -5.62 2.83
CA GLN A 135 2.68 -5.27 3.04
C GLN A 135 2.87 -3.89 3.70
N ASN A 136 1.86 -3.02 3.66
CA ASN A 136 1.90 -1.70 4.28
C ASN A 136 1.40 -1.70 5.74
N TYR A 137 1.18 -2.87 6.32
CA TYR A 137 0.91 -3.07 7.74
C TYR A 137 2.03 -3.90 8.34
N LEU A 138 2.67 -3.38 9.37
CA LEU A 138 3.69 -4.07 10.15
C LEU A 138 3.06 -4.67 11.40
N VAL A 139 3.53 -5.84 11.82
CA VAL A 139 3.02 -6.55 12.98
C VAL A 139 3.85 -6.18 14.20
N ARG A 140 3.19 -5.73 15.27
CA ARG A 140 3.80 -5.45 16.57
C ARG A 140 3.02 -6.21 17.66
N GLY A 141 3.51 -7.41 18.03
CA GLY A 141 2.74 -8.34 18.86
C GLY A 141 1.39 -8.65 18.19
N ASP A 142 0.29 -8.40 18.90
CA ASP A 142 -1.07 -8.64 18.40
C ASP A 142 -1.68 -7.41 17.69
N SER A 143 -0.90 -6.37 17.45
CA SER A 143 -1.36 -5.12 16.86
C SER A 143 -0.72 -4.84 15.51
N LEU A 144 -1.38 -3.98 14.74
CA LEU A 144 -0.89 -3.52 13.45
C LEU A 144 -0.43 -2.07 13.51
N VAL A 145 0.67 -1.81 12.83
CA VAL A 145 1.28 -0.50 12.66
C VAL A 145 1.26 -0.16 11.15
N ARG A 146 0.59 0.93 10.77
CA ARG A 146 0.49 1.36 9.38
C ARG A 146 1.73 2.14 8.95
N THR A 147 2.41 1.66 7.92
CA THR A 147 3.51 2.36 7.23
C THR A 147 3.09 2.82 5.83
N ASP A 148 3.97 3.53 5.15
CA ASP A 148 3.77 4.04 3.79
C ASP A 148 2.51 4.93 3.67
N LEU A 149 2.61 6.10 4.29
CA LEU A 149 1.51 7.06 4.41
C LEU A 149 1.41 8.02 3.23
N GLY A 150 2.39 7.98 2.33
CA GLY A 150 2.58 8.99 1.28
C GLY A 150 1.36 9.22 0.39
N PHE A 151 0.57 8.18 0.12
CA PHE A 151 -0.57 8.23 -0.80
C PHE A 151 -1.91 8.58 -0.15
N ILE A 152 -1.95 8.81 1.16
CA ILE A 152 -3.18 9.13 1.89
C ILE A 152 -3.87 10.36 1.29
N LYS A 153 -5.18 10.24 1.07
CA LYS A 153 -6.05 11.34 0.59
C LYS A 153 -7.28 11.51 1.47
N LYS A 154 -7.73 12.76 1.60
CA LYS A 154 -9.09 13.03 2.08
C LYS A 154 -10.07 12.63 1.00
N SER A 155 -10.89 11.62 1.25
CA SER A 155 -11.91 11.15 0.32
C SER A 155 -13.02 10.41 1.05
N ARG A 156 -14.27 10.70 0.64
CA ARG A 156 -15.46 9.96 1.08
C ARG A 156 -16.11 9.21 -0.07
N SER A 157 -15.47 9.17 -1.23
CA SER A 157 -16.04 8.52 -2.41
C SER A 157 -16.08 7.01 -2.25
N SER A 158 -17.12 6.37 -2.77
CA SER A 158 -17.23 4.92 -2.83
C SER A 158 -16.11 4.29 -3.66
N TYR A 159 -15.63 5.00 -4.67
CA TYR A 159 -14.50 4.60 -5.49
C TYR A 159 -13.21 4.46 -4.67
N SER A 160 -12.83 5.49 -3.91
CA SER A 160 -11.62 5.44 -3.08
C SER A 160 -11.68 4.34 -2.03
N ARG A 161 -12.85 4.15 -1.41
CA ARG A 161 -13.08 3.04 -0.47
C ARG A 161 -12.95 1.68 -1.13
N SER A 162 -13.51 1.54 -2.33
CA SER A 162 -13.43 0.31 -3.12
C SER A 162 -11.99 0.01 -3.56
N MET A 163 -11.19 1.05 -3.88
CA MET A 163 -9.76 0.92 -4.17
C MET A 163 -9.01 0.34 -2.97
N ASP A 164 -9.21 0.88 -1.78
CA ASP A 164 -8.53 0.40 -0.57
C ASP A 164 -8.90 -1.05 -0.24
N ILE A 165 -10.19 -1.40 -0.30
CA ILE A 165 -10.64 -2.77 -0.06
C ILE A 165 -10.08 -3.71 -1.14
N GLY A 166 -10.23 -3.34 -2.41
CA GLY A 166 -9.76 -4.15 -3.54
C GLY A 166 -8.25 -4.35 -3.54
N SER A 167 -7.48 -3.32 -3.20
CA SER A 167 -6.02 -3.38 -3.08
C SER A 167 -5.57 -4.32 -1.97
N PHE A 168 -6.21 -4.24 -0.79
CA PHE A 168 -5.90 -5.16 0.31
C PHE A 168 -6.15 -6.60 -0.10
N LEU A 169 -7.35 -6.90 -0.61
CA LEU A 169 -7.74 -8.25 -1.00
C LEU A 169 -6.86 -8.80 -2.13
N ALA A 170 -6.50 -7.97 -3.11
CA ALA A 170 -5.60 -8.36 -4.19
C ALA A 170 -4.22 -8.74 -3.66
N SER A 171 -3.71 -7.99 -2.66
CA SER A 171 -2.37 -8.21 -2.10
C SER A 171 -2.21 -9.50 -1.28
N VAL A 172 -3.32 -10.16 -0.94
CA VAL A 172 -3.35 -11.42 -0.16
C VAL A 172 -4.00 -12.58 -0.92
N MET A 173 -4.31 -12.39 -2.21
CA MET A 173 -5.12 -13.34 -2.99
C MET A 173 -4.40 -14.67 -3.25
N ASP A 174 -3.08 -14.71 -3.21
CA ASP A 174 -2.24 -15.88 -3.39
C ASP A 174 -2.03 -16.70 -2.09
N ILE A 175 -2.56 -16.23 -0.98
CA ILE A 175 -2.46 -16.95 0.30
C ILE A 175 -3.41 -18.15 0.29
N GLY A 176 -2.90 -19.37 0.62
CA GLY A 176 -3.67 -20.62 0.56
C GLY A 176 -5.00 -20.64 1.33
N ARG A 177 -5.17 -19.76 2.32
CA ARG A 177 -6.41 -19.57 3.08
C ARG A 177 -7.08 -18.21 2.82
N TYR A 178 -6.96 -17.73 1.60
CA TYR A 178 -7.50 -16.45 1.17
C TYR A 178 -8.95 -16.21 1.64
N ARG A 179 -9.84 -17.18 1.53
CA ARG A 179 -11.26 -17.02 1.93
C ARG A 179 -11.46 -16.69 3.41
N GLN A 180 -10.61 -17.24 4.27
CA GLN A 180 -10.64 -16.92 5.71
C GLN A 180 -10.13 -15.50 5.96
N VAL A 181 -9.04 -15.11 5.28
CA VAL A 181 -8.47 -13.77 5.35
C VAL A 181 -9.45 -12.73 4.82
N GLU A 182 -10.07 -12.98 3.67
CA GLU A 182 -11.10 -12.13 3.07
C GLU A 182 -12.27 -11.91 4.03
N LYS A 183 -12.82 -13.00 4.56
CA LYS A 183 -13.94 -12.92 5.53
C LYS A 183 -13.56 -12.12 6.77
N ALA A 184 -12.41 -12.41 7.36
CA ALA A 184 -11.95 -11.73 8.57
C ALA A 184 -11.75 -10.23 8.32
N PHE A 185 -11.16 -9.84 7.19
CA PHE A 185 -11.01 -8.45 6.79
C PHE A 185 -12.37 -7.75 6.66
N TYR A 186 -13.34 -8.38 6.00
CA TYR A 186 -14.68 -7.82 5.86
C TYR A 186 -15.40 -7.67 7.19
N ASP A 187 -15.36 -8.68 8.04
CA ASP A 187 -15.97 -8.63 9.36
C ASP A 187 -15.41 -7.44 10.16
N GLY A 188 -14.09 -7.24 10.11
CA GLY A 188 -13.44 -6.10 10.74
C GLY A 188 -13.82 -4.77 10.10
N TYR A 189 -13.83 -4.69 8.77
CA TYR A 189 -14.20 -3.48 8.04
C TYR A 189 -15.62 -3.03 8.35
N LEU A 190 -16.60 -3.95 8.24
CA LEU A 190 -18.01 -3.67 8.46
C LEU A 190 -18.31 -3.27 9.91
N SER A 191 -17.59 -3.81 10.88
CA SER A 191 -17.75 -3.44 12.29
C SER A 191 -17.46 -1.96 12.57
N GLU A 192 -16.61 -1.33 11.75
CA GLU A 192 -16.22 0.08 11.89
C GLU A 192 -16.91 1.00 10.87
N ALA A 193 -17.05 0.56 9.64
CA ALA A 193 -17.62 1.36 8.55
C ALA A 193 -19.13 1.25 8.39
N GLY A 194 -19.75 0.24 9.01
CA GLY A 194 -21.18 -0.04 8.95
C GLY A 194 -21.69 -0.56 7.60
N SER A 195 -21.16 -0.03 6.52
CA SER A 195 -21.48 -0.43 5.14
C SER A 195 -20.38 0.08 4.20
N GLY A 196 -20.40 -0.33 2.94
CA GLY A 196 -19.46 0.23 1.97
C GLY A 196 -18.75 -0.80 1.11
N PHE A 197 -19.22 -2.05 1.18
CA PHE A 197 -18.84 -3.04 0.20
C PHE A 197 -19.56 -2.78 -1.12
N THR A 198 -18.81 -2.65 -2.20
CA THR A 198 -19.34 -2.47 -3.55
C THR A 198 -18.77 -3.54 -4.49
N TYR A 199 -19.51 -3.89 -5.53
CA TYR A 199 -19.01 -4.76 -6.61
C TYR A 199 -17.72 -4.21 -7.22
N LEU A 200 -17.51 -2.90 -7.18
CA LEU A 200 -16.30 -2.27 -7.64
C LEU A 200 -15.06 -2.76 -6.88
N SER A 201 -15.16 -3.03 -5.57
CA SER A 201 -14.05 -3.62 -4.79
C SER A 201 -13.60 -4.97 -5.35
N LEU A 202 -14.55 -5.81 -5.81
CA LEU A 202 -14.24 -7.11 -6.42
C LEU A 202 -13.60 -6.97 -7.79
N ILE A 203 -14.08 -6.03 -8.59
CA ILE A 203 -13.48 -5.73 -9.91
C ILE A 203 -12.03 -5.25 -9.72
N ILE A 204 -11.82 -4.32 -8.81
CA ILE A 204 -10.49 -3.79 -8.49
C ILE A 204 -9.59 -4.90 -7.95
N ARG A 205 -10.07 -5.71 -7.01
CA ARG A 205 -9.34 -6.88 -6.50
C ARG A 205 -8.85 -7.76 -7.64
N ASN A 206 -9.75 -8.16 -8.55
CA ASN A 206 -9.39 -9.06 -9.65
C ASN A 206 -8.41 -8.41 -10.63
N ALA A 207 -8.60 -7.14 -10.96
CA ALA A 207 -7.69 -6.41 -11.84
C ALA A 207 -6.29 -6.26 -11.23
N LEU A 208 -6.21 -5.90 -9.95
CA LEU A 208 -4.92 -5.72 -9.27
C LEU A 208 -4.22 -7.04 -8.96
N SER A 209 -4.96 -8.13 -8.72
CA SER A 209 -4.37 -9.45 -8.46
C SER A 209 -3.50 -9.95 -9.61
N LEU A 210 -3.81 -9.59 -10.85
CA LEU A 210 -2.97 -9.86 -12.01
C LEU A 210 -1.56 -9.25 -11.86
N GLY A 211 -1.47 -8.05 -11.28
CA GLY A 211 -0.19 -7.38 -11.03
C GLY A 211 0.61 -7.96 -9.85
N PHE A 212 -0.05 -8.68 -8.93
CA PHE A 212 0.62 -9.33 -7.78
C PHE A 212 1.04 -10.77 -8.07
N SER A 213 0.46 -11.41 -9.09
CA SER A 213 0.81 -12.78 -9.48
C SER A 213 2.28 -12.86 -9.91
N SER A 214 3.02 -13.84 -9.36
CA SER A 214 4.39 -14.13 -9.75
C SER A 214 4.51 -14.48 -11.23
N ASP A 215 3.53 -15.21 -11.77
CA ASP A 215 3.51 -15.64 -13.17
C ASP A 215 3.27 -14.45 -14.11
N THR A 216 2.39 -13.52 -13.73
CA THR A 216 2.17 -12.29 -14.49
C THR A 216 3.41 -11.41 -14.48
N LYS A 217 4.10 -11.28 -13.33
CA LYS A 217 5.37 -10.54 -13.23
C LYS A 217 6.46 -11.18 -14.09
N ALA A 218 6.57 -12.51 -14.07
CA ALA A 218 7.53 -13.25 -14.88
C ALA A 218 7.22 -13.07 -16.38
N THR A 219 5.96 -13.17 -16.78
CA THR A 219 5.51 -12.96 -18.16
C THR A 219 5.82 -11.55 -18.63
N PHE A 220 5.47 -10.51 -17.85
CA PHE A 220 5.81 -9.12 -18.17
C PHE A 220 7.32 -8.91 -18.29
N ARG A 221 8.09 -9.45 -17.35
CA ARG A 221 9.55 -9.37 -17.39
C ARG A 221 10.12 -10.00 -18.66
N ASN A 222 9.63 -11.17 -19.05
CA ASN A 222 10.05 -11.87 -20.26
C ASN A 222 9.64 -11.10 -21.53
N MET A 223 8.44 -10.52 -21.56
CA MET A 223 8.00 -9.67 -22.68
C MET A 223 8.91 -8.46 -22.84
N LEU A 224 9.27 -7.78 -21.73
CA LEU A 224 10.17 -6.64 -21.74
C LEU A 224 11.59 -7.00 -22.19
N LEU A 225 12.13 -8.12 -21.71
CA LEU A 225 13.44 -8.60 -22.12
C LEU A 225 13.48 -9.00 -23.62
N ASN A 226 12.37 -9.53 -24.14
CA ASN A 226 12.25 -9.88 -25.55
C ASN A 226 12.02 -8.65 -26.44
N SER A 227 11.30 -7.64 -25.96
CA SER A 227 11.10 -6.38 -26.70
C SER A 227 12.39 -5.55 -26.82
N SER A 228 13.28 -5.63 -25.83
CA SER A 228 14.59 -4.96 -25.89
C SER A 228 15.55 -5.62 -26.91
N ARG A 229 15.23 -6.82 -27.42
CA ARG A 229 15.96 -7.49 -28.48
C ARG A 229 15.45 -7.18 -29.89
N LEU A 230 14.33 -6.48 -30.00
CA LEU A 230 13.87 -5.93 -31.27
C LEU A 230 14.69 -4.66 -31.59
N THR A 231 15.91 -4.88 -32.03
CA THR A 231 16.69 -3.81 -32.67
C THR A 231 15.91 -3.40 -33.90
N ILE A 232 15.49 -2.15 -33.95
CA ILE A 232 14.95 -1.54 -35.16
C ILE A 232 16.08 -1.56 -36.18
N VAL A 233 15.94 -2.38 -37.22
CA VAL A 233 16.74 -2.32 -38.43
C VAL A 233 16.24 -1.18 -39.28
#